data_97e4337e7d3ec8ea2ac1afb0777267fd
#
_entry.id   97e4337e7d3ec8ea2ac1afb0777267fd
#
_cell.length_a   1.000
_cell.length_b   1.000
_cell.length_c   1.000
_cell.angle_alpha   90.00
_cell.angle_beta   90.00
_cell.angle_gamma   90.00
#
_symmetry.space_group_name_H-M   'P 1'
#
loop_
_entity.id
_entity.type
_entity.pdbx_description
1 polymer ?
#
loop_
_entity_poly.entity_id
_entity_poly.type
_entity_poly.pdbx_seq_one_letter_code
_entity_poly.pdbx_strand_id
1 'polypeptide(L)'
;MTAQASIRPYLNQAYLLGLLMVAVGLTLSPFLMGMSQFWLATVWLVDALVPARHCGLDPQSPQGRGFKSKLSRFWHNKAAVLLVAFYLMHVVGLLWTSDFHYAMKDLRVKLPILVMPFVLSSMEPLDRKRFDLVMLVYVISVFIATLFSSITYWRHDYEDVREISRFINHIRFCLNIVFCIAIIGWSIVKTKVSENSQRVEGPSKARFPVPAFSTKIAINRYLQYFLLFWFVYQIYIFESLSGYVILGAVVLVTAVYAFLQWKKSRAWHIAVGATALAFLVVGVLLAIHFVRPLLKVEPMDFAALEKKTALGNDYWHDTVYNPVEDGKYVGLYYCRKELQEAWPQRSSLPLEGTTLNGEDLEATLSRYLTSKGLRKDAQGVMALTDEDINNIEQGVANYNNWKHPGIHARLSSTLFEYGLYRRFNNPNGGSLSQRLEYTRASFHIIGQHPWFGVGTGDVPQAFAQTYDEIHSPLKEEFRFRAHNQYLAIAVAFGLLGLAFFLFVLFYPWFSSKRNHTYLYAVFLTIMLLSMFPEDTLETQAGATLFAFFVSFLLFARKTLSLHQ
;
A
#
# COMPACT_ATOMS: atom_id res chain seq x y z
N MET A 1 -23.24 -20.05 -43.20
CA MET A 1 -22.70 -19.52 -41.94
C MET A 1 -21.28 -19.04 -42.20
N THR A 2 -21.04 -17.76 -42.23
CA THR A 2 -19.79 -17.16 -42.75
C THR A 2 -18.74 -17.06 -41.62
N ALA A 3 -17.45 -17.15 -41.96
CA ALA A 3 -16.27 -17.12 -41.09
C ALA A 3 -16.28 -16.07 -39.96
N GLN A 4 -16.99 -14.94 -40.16
CA GLN A 4 -17.09 -13.85 -39.17
C GLN A 4 -17.94 -14.19 -37.94
N ALA A 5 -18.90 -15.13 -38.00
CA ALA A 5 -19.66 -15.59 -36.82
C ALA A 5 -18.77 -16.43 -35.88
N SER A 6 -17.71 -17.04 -36.41
CA SER A 6 -16.79 -17.89 -35.67
C SER A 6 -15.72 -17.12 -34.90
N ILE A 7 -15.35 -15.88 -35.27
CA ILE A 7 -14.27 -15.09 -34.63
C ILE A 7 -14.70 -14.47 -33.30
N ARG A 8 -15.97 -14.12 -33.12
CA ARG A 8 -16.48 -13.41 -31.92
C ARG A 8 -16.31 -14.15 -30.58
N PRO A 9 -16.60 -15.45 -30.51
CA PRO A 9 -16.32 -16.21 -29.28
C PRO A 9 -14.85 -16.16 -28.89
N TYR A 10 -13.95 -16.21 -29.87
CA TYR A 10 -12.51 -16.14 -29.66
C TYR A 10 -12.05 -14.76 -29.15
N LEU A 11 -12.61 -13.67 -29.68
CA LEU A 11 -12.32 -12.32 -29.21
C LEU A 11 -12.80 -12.10 -27.76
N ASN A 12 -13.97 -12.62 -27.40
CA ASN A 12 -14.45 -12.56 -26.03
C ASN A 12 -13.60 -13.42 -25.08
N GLN A 13 -13.07 -14.55 -25.54
CA GLN A 13 -12.12 -15.37 -24.79
C GLN A 13 -10.75 -14.67 -24.66
N ALA A 14 -10.25 -14.07 -25.75
CA ALA A 14 -9.02 -13.31 -25.75
C ALA A 14 -9.10 -12.07 -24.80
N TYR A 15 -10.25 -11.40 -24.77
CA TYR A 15 -10.51 -10.31 -23.82
C TYR A 15 -10.48 -10.82 -22.37
N LEU A 16 -11.17 -11.92 -22.09
CA LEU A 16 -11.15 -12.54 -20.76
C LEU A 16 -9.73 -12.97 -20.36
N LEU A 17 -8.97 -13.59 -21.30
CA LEU A 17 -7.57 -13.96 -21.06
C LEU A 17 -6.74 -12.73 -20.67
N GLY A 18 -6.88 -11.60 -21.35
CA GLY A 18 -6.18 -10.36 -21.01
C GLY A 18 -6.48 -9.89 -19.59
N LEU A 19 -7.75 -9.95 -19.16
CA LEU A 19 -8.15 -9.59 -17.78
C LEU A 19 -7.57 -10.57 -16.75
N LEU A 20 -7.51 -11.87 -17.07
CA LEU A 20 -6.87 -12.88 -16.21
C LEU A 20 -5.36 -12.66 -16.11
N MET A 21 -4.71 -12.28 -17.23
CA MET A 21 -3.28 -11.92 -17.23
C MET A 21 -3.01 -10.71 -16.33
N VAL A 22 -3.87 -9.68 -16.34
CA VAL A 22 -3.75 -8.55 -15.38
C VAL A 22 -3.89 -9.05 -13.95
N ALA A 23 -4.92 -9.86 -13.67
CA ALA A 23 -5.20 -10.38 -12.32
C ALA A 23 -4.02 -11.19 -11.73
N VAL A 24 -3.34 -11.99 -12.58
CA VAL A 24 -2.13 -12.74 -12.19
C VAL A 24 -0.92 -11.82 -12.10
N GLY A 25 -0.74 -10.95 -13.08
CA GLY A 25 0.41 -10.06 -13.20
C GLY A 25 0.54 -9.08 -12.04
N LEU A 26 -0.58 -8.59 -11.50
CA LEU A 26 -0.60 -7.63 -10.39
C LEU A 26 0.19 -8.08 -9.15
N THR A 27 0.34 -9.37 -8.94
CA THR A 27 0.98 -9.92 -7.75
C THR A 27 2.17 -10.83 -8.02
N LEU A 28 2.23 -11.47 -9.19
CA LEU A 28 3.23 -12.51 -9.48
C LEU A 28 4.26 -12.12 -10.55
N SER A 29 3.95 -11.12 -11.42
CA SER A 29 4.86 -10.81 -12.52
C SER A 29 4.68 -9.40 -13.09
N PRO A 30 5.61 -8.47 -12.85
CA PRO A 30 5.62 -7.15 -13.50
C PRO A 30 5.66 -7.24 -15.03
N PHE A 31 6.32 -8.26 -15.59
CA PHE A 31 6.35 -8.49 -17.03
C PHE A 31 4.95 -8.84 -17.56
N LEU A 32 4.26 -9.80 -16.94
CA LEU A 32 2.91 -10.20 -17.34
C LEU A 32 1.92 -9.05 -17.21
N MET A 33 2.08 -8.23 -16.18
CA MET A 33 1.28 -7.01 -15.97
C MET A 33 1.45 -6.01 -17.13
N GLY A 34 2.68 -5.79 -17.60
CA GLY A 34 2.94 -4.97 -18.79
C GLY A 34 2.37 -5.57 -20.07
N MET A 35 2.64 -6.85 -20.32
CA MET A 35 2.15 -7.57 -21.52
C MET A 35 0.62 -7.60 -21.62
N SER A 36 -0.08 -7.72 -20.48
CA SER A 36 -1.53 -7.77 -20.45
C SER A 36 -2.20 -6.50 -20.97
N GLN A 37 -1.57 -5.34 -20.79
CA GLN A 37 -2.07 -4.06 -21.28
C GLN A 37 -1.99 -3.98 -22.81
N PHE A 38 -0.86 -4.40 -23.39
CA PHE A 38 -0.71 -4.48 -24.84
C PHE A 38 -1.67 -5.50 -25.45
N TRP A 39 -1.84 -6.65 -24.78
CA TRP A 39 -2.82 -7.66 -25.18
C TRP A 39 -4.24 -7.11 -25.21
N LEU A 40 -4.67 -6.45 -24.14
CA LEU A 40 -6.01 -5.85 -24.06
C LEU A 40 -6.22 -4.76 -25.11
N ALA A 41 -5.22 -3.90 -25.35
CA ALA A 41 -5.28 -2.88 -26.38
C ALA A 41 -5.37 -3.50 -27.78
N THR A 42 -4.59 -4.56 -28.06
CA THR A 42 -4.62 -5.30 -29.33
C THR A 42 -5.97 -5.97 -29.54
N VAL A 43 -6.49 -6.68 -28.54
CA VAL A 43 -7.82 -7.31 -28.62
C VAL A 43 -8.91 -6.27 -28.85
N TRP A 44 -8.82 -5.12 -28.18
CA TRP A 44 -9.73 -4.01 -28.39
C TRP A 44 -9.69 -3.51 -29.83
N LEU A 45 -8.49 -3.31 -30.39
CA LEU A 45 -8.30 -2.83 -31.76
C LEU A 45 -8.84 -3.82 -32.77
N VAL A 46 -8.50 -5.12 -32.64
CA VAL A 46 -9.00 -6.18 -33.52
C VAL A 46 -10.53 -6.24 -33.47
N ASP A 47 -11.14 -6.22 -32.26
CA ASP A 47 -12.61 -6.25 -32.15
C ASP A 47 -13.27 -4.95 -32.68
N ALA A 48 -12.57 -3.81 -32.64
CA ALA A 48 -13.05 -2.57 -33.27
C ALA A 48 -13.05 -2.60 -34.80
N LEU A 49 -12.12 -3.36 -35.40
CA LEU A 49 -11.99 -3.52 -36.85
C LEU A 49 -12.95 -4.57 -37.43
N VAL A 50 -13.50 -5.48 -36.62
CA VAL A 50 -14.49 -6.47 -37.07
C VAL A 50 -15.80 -5.77 -37.43
N PRO A 51 -16.27 -5.81 -38.70
CA PRO A 51 -17.45 -5.10 -39.12
C PRO A 51 -18.71 -5.50 -38.34
N ALA A 52 -19.53 -4.50 -37.96
CA ALA A 52 -20.86 -4.77 -37.42
C ALA A 52 -21.77 -5.32 -38.52
N ARG A 53 -22.30 -6.54 -38.37
CA ARG A 53 -23.37 -7.02 -39.26
C ARG A 53 -24.64 -6.24 -38.97
N HIS A 54 -25.34 -5.88 -40.04
CA HIS A 54 -26.70 -5.35 -40.01
C HIS A 54 -27.66 -6.37 -39.37
N CYS A 55 -27.80 -6.34 -38.08
CA CYS A 55 -28.92 -6.94 -37.35
C CYS A 55 -29.90 -5.82 -36.99
N GLY A 56 -30.42 -5.06 -37.98
CA GLY A 56 -31.52 -4.10 -37.77
C GLY A 56 -31.31 -2.98 -36.74
N LEU A 57 -30.17 -2.92 -36.12
CA LEU A 57 -29.80 -1.92 -35.13
C LEU A 57 -29.04 -0.76 -35.81
N ASP A 58 -29.42 0.47 -35.51
CA ASP A 58 -28.74 1.67 -35.94
C ASP A 58 -27.22 1.54 -35.66
N PRO A 59 -26.34 1.75 -36.67
CA PRO A 59 -24.89 1.73 -36.48
C PRO A 59 -24.39 2.73 -35.41
N GLN A 60 -25.19 3.71 -35.06
CA GLN A 60 -24.90 4.71 -34.01
C GLN A 60 -25.47 4.34 -32.64
N SER A 61 -26.23 3.24 -32.54
CA SER A 61 -26.79 2.83 -31.25
C SER A 61 -25.65 2.41 -30.29
N PRO A 62 -25.74 2.74 -28.97
CA PRO A 62 -24.76 2.31 -27.96
C PRO A 62 -24.63 0.78 -27.84
N GLN A 63 -25.54 0.02 -28.43
CA GLN A 63 -25.55 -1.44 -28.45
C GLN A 63 -24.83 -2.04 -29.69
N GLY A 64 -24.46 -1.22 -30.69
CA GLY A 64 -23.71 -1.65 -31.86
C GLY A 64 -22.25 -2.09 -31.53
N ARG A 65 -21.65 -2.88 -32.43
CA ARG A 65 -20.20 -3.23 -32.39
C ARG A 65 -19.48 -2.50 -33.55
N GLY A 66 -18.21 -2.26 -33.37
CA GLY A 66 -17.36 -1.52 -34.30
C GLY A 66 -16.77 -0.27 -33.67
N PHE A 67 -15.82 0.34 -34.34
CA PHE A 67 -15.03 1.46 -33.83
C PHE A 67 -15.91 2.60 -33.33
N LYS A 68 -16.87 3.09 -34.14
CA LYS A 68 -17.76 4.20 -33.76
C LYS A 68 -18.58 3.91 -32.52
N SER A 69 -19.12 2.71 -32.40
CA SER A 69 -19.93 2.30 -31.25
C SER A 69 -19.11 2.15 -29.98
N LYS A 70 -17.88 1.61 -30.07
CA LYS A 70 -16.96 1.56 -28.93
C LYS A 70 -16.58 2.96 -28.47
N LEU A 71 -16.25 3.84 -29.39
CA LEU A 71 -15.90 5.21 -29.08
C LEU A 71 -17.09 5.97 -28.46
N SER A 72 -18.32 5.75 -29.00
CA SER A 72 -19.54 6.29 -28.41
C SER A 72 -19.74 5.81 -26.97
N ARG A 73 -19.59 4.51 -26.69
CA ARG A 73 -19.70 3.98 -25.31
C ARG A 73 -18.68 4.63 -24.36
N PHE A 74 -17.44 4.81 -24.81
CA PHE A 74 -16.41 5.51 -24.04
C PHE A 74 -16.83 6.95 -23.73
N TRP A 75 -17.23 7.74 -24.74
CA TRP A 75 -17.59 9.15 -24.56
C TRP A 75 -18.83 9.35 -23.68
N HIS A 76 -19.80 8.43 -23.71
CA HIS A 76 -20.96 8.48 -22.83
C HIS A 76 -20.64 8.09 -21.39
N ASN A 77 -19.49 7.45 -21.15
CA ASN A 77 -19.02 7.09 -19.81
C ASN A 77 -18.13 8.17 -19.22
N LYS A 78 -18.74 9.20 -18.63
CA LYS A 78 -18.00 10.36 -18.09
C LYS A 78 -16.90 9.98 -17.08
N ALA A 79 -17.09 8.91 -16.28
CA ALA A 79 -16.06 8.45 -15.34
C ALA A 79 -14.82 7.90 -16.08
N ALA A 80 -15.02 7.15 -17.16
CA ALA A 80 -13.91 6.67 -17.99
C ALA A 80 -13.19 7.83 -18.71
N VAL A 81 -13.94 8.78 -19.24
CA VAL A 81 -13.36 9.98 -19.88
C VAL A 81 -12.51 10.77 -18.89
N LEU A 82 -12.96 10.96 -17.66
CA LEU A 82 -12.21 11.68 -16.63
C LEU A 82 -10.93 10.94 -16.21
N LEU A 83 -10.98 9.61 -16.08
CA LEU A 83 -9.78 8.81 -15.79
C LEU A 83 -8.74 8.92 -16.91
N VAL A 84 -9.19 8.89 -18.18
CA VAL A 84 -8.30 9.14 -19.33
C VAL A 84 -7.80 10.58 -19.35
N ALA A 85 -8.64 11.57 -19.02
CA ALA A 85 -8.25 12.97 -18.93
C ALA A 85 -7.18 13.18 -17.83
N PHE A 86 -7.20 12.41 -16.74
CA PHE A 86 -6.15 12.43 -15.74
C PHE A 86 -4.80 11.98 -16.31
N TYR A 87 -4.76 10.94 -17.16
CA TYR A 87 -3.55 10.62 -17.90
C TYR A 87 -3.13 11.73 -18.86
N LEU A 88 -4.08 12.30 -19.59
CA LEU A 88 -3.82 13.39 -20.53
C LEU A 88 -3.29 14.65 -19.84
N MET A 89 -3.62 14.89 -18.57
CA MET A 89 -3.02 15.96 -17.77
C MET A 89 -1.49 15.79 -17.69
N HIS A 90 -0.98 14.56 -17.57
CA HIS A 90 0.47 14.30 -17.59
C HIS A 90 1.07 14.57 -18.99
N VAL A 91 0.31 14.30 -20.05
CA VAL A 91 0.74 14.67 -21.42
C VAL A 91 0.77 16.20 -21.61
N VAL A 92 -0.24 16.91 -21.10
CA VAL A 92 -0.28 18.37 -21.12
C VAL A 92 0.89 18.98 -20.33
N GLY A 93 1.30 18.35 -19.22
CA GLY A 93 2.47 18.76 -18.44
C GLY A 93 3.80 18.73 -19.20
N LEU A 94 3.86 18.10 -20.37
CA LEU A 94 5.03 18.18 -21.26
C LEU A 94 5.25 19.57 -21.86
N LEU A 95 4.23 20.42 -21.90
CA LEU A 95 4.31 21.75 -22.53
C LEU A 95 5.26 22.71 -21.80
N TRP A 96 5.52 22.45 -20.51
CA TRP A 96 6.44 23.27 -19.70
C TRP A 96 7.51 22.42 -18.99
N THR A 97 7.75 21.21 -19.47
CA THR A 97 8.78 20.29 -18.99
C THR A 97 10.08 20.51 -19.76
N SER A 98 11.21 20.47 -19.07
CA SER A 98 12.56 20.48 -19.67
C SER A 98 13.17 19.08 -19.82
N ASP A 99 12.95 18.16 -18.86
CA ASP A 99 13.40 16.77 -18.92
C ASP A 99 12.38 15.84 -19.57
N PHE A 100 12.43 15.77 -20.91
CA PHE A 100 11.60 14.86 -21.67
C PHE A 100 11.94 13.38 -21.45
N HIS A 101 13.19 13.06 -21.10
CA HIS A 101 13.57 11.66 -20.85
C HIS A 101 12.82 11.09 -19.64
N TYR A 102 12.85 11.83 -18.53
CA TYR A 102 12.10 11.45 -17.34
C TYR A 102 10.59 11.47 -17.58
N ALA A 103 10.08 12.48 -18.28
CA ALA A 103 8.66 12.60 -18.62
C ALA A 103 8.14 11.39 -19.39
N MET A 104 8.88 10.91 -20.40
CA MET A 104 8.48 9.72 -21.17
C MET A 104 8.53 8.43 -20.33
N LYS A 105 9.46 8.32 -19.39
CA LYS A 105 9.49 7.23 -18.40
C LYS A 105 8.26 7.27 -17.51
N ASP A 106 7.88 8.44 -17.02
CA ASP A 106 6.71 8.68 -16.17
C ASP A 106 5.40 8.32 -16.89
N LEU A 107 5.22 8.81 -18.13
CA LEU A 107 4.05 8.49 -18.97
C LEU A 107 3.94 6.99 -19.23
N ARG A 108 5.07 6.28 -19.42
CA ARG A 108 5.06 4.82 -19.61
C ARG A 108 4.57 4.09 -18.35
N VAL A 109 5.01 4.53 -17.17
CA VAL A 109 4.57 3.97 -15.89
C VAL A 109 3.07 4.14 -15.69
N LYS A 110 2.52 5.28 -16.12
CA LYS A 110 1.10 5.66 -15.97
C LYS A 110 0.20 5.20 -17.12
N LEU A 111 0.75 4.54 -18.15
CA LEU A 111 0.00 4.03 -19.32
C LEU A 111 -1.25 3.20 -18.94
N PRO A 112 -1.27 2.39 -17.88
CA PRO A 112 -2.47 1.71 -17.43
C PRO A 112 -3.67 2.62 -17.18
N ILE A 113 -3.43 3.86 -16.73
CA ILE A 113 -4.48 4.86 -16.45
C ILE A 113 -5.16 5.35 -17.74
N LEU A 114 -4.47 5.26 -18.87
CA LEU A 114 -5.05 5.48 -20.20
C LEU A 114 -5.79 4.22 -20.70
N VAL A 115 -5.10 3.07 -20.71
CA VAL A 115 -5.54 1.86 -21.42
C VAL A 115 -6.73 1.20 -20.71
N MET A 116 -6.69 1.03 -19.38
CA MET A 116 -7.71 0.27 -18.67
C MET A 116 -9.09 0.95 -18.70
N PRO A 117 -9.25 2.25 -18.38
CA PRO A 117 -10.55 2.90 -18.46
C PRO A 117 -11.09 2.94 -19.89
N PHE A 118 -10.21 3.20 -20.88
CA PHE A 118 -10.61 3.27 -22.28
C PHE A 118 -11.11 1.92 -22.80
N VAL A 119 -10.36 0.85 -22.57
CA VAL A 119 -10.70 -0.50 -23.02
C VAL A 119 -11.93 -1.02 -22.28
N LEU A 120 -11.92 -1.02 -20.93
CA LEU A 120 -12.97 -1.67 -20.14
C LEU A 120 -14.33 -0.97 -20.24
N SER A 121 -14.35 0.36 -20.43
CA SER A 121 -15.60 1.11 -20.62
C SER A 121 -16.22 0.94 -22.01
N SER A 122 -15.41 0.65 -23.02
CA SER A 122 -15.83 0.54 -24.42
C SER A 122 -16.06 -0.91 -24.90
N MET A 123 -15.49 -1.91 -24.20
CA MET A 123 -15.80 -3.33 -24.45
C MET A 123 -17.18 -3.73 -23.89
N GLU A 124 -17.69 -4.87 -24.36
CA GLU A 124 -18.92 -5.41 -23.77
C GLU A 124 -18.68 -5.84 -22.32
N PRO A 125 -19.58 -5.46 -21.41
CA PRO A 125 -19.48 -5.89 -20.02
C PRO A 125 -19.55 -7.41 -19.90
N LEU A 126 -18.76 -7.96 -18.99
CA LEU A 126 -18.72 -9.39 -18.68
C LEU A 126 -20.02 -9.87 -18.07
N ASP A 127 -20.39 -11.10 -18.38
CA ASP A 127 -21.37 -11.82 -17.59
C ASP A 127 -20.81 -12.06 -16.17
N ARG A 128 -21.72 -12.39 -15.26
CA ARG A 128 -21.40 -12.58 -13.87
C ARG A 128 -20.34 -13.66 -13.62
N LYS A 129 -20.41 -14.79 -14.35
CA LYS A 129 -19.48 -15.91 -14.17
C LYS A 129 -18.06 -15.52 -14.53
N ARG A 130 -17.89 -14.78 -15.63
CA ARG A 130 -16.57 -14.30 -16.09
C ARG A 130 -16.01 -13.21 -15.16
N PHE A 131 -16.87 -12.30 -14.69
CA PHE A 131 -16.47 -11.31 -13.69
C PHE A 131 -15.95 -11.99 -12.42
N ASP A 132 -16.72 -12.95 -11.89
CA ASP A 132 -16.37 -13.70 -10.68
C ASP A 132 -15.12 -14.56 -10.89
N LEU A 133 -14.89 -15.09 -12.10
CA LEU A 133 -13.67 -15.83 -12.44
C LEU A 133 -12.42 -14.93 -12.35
N VAL A 134 -12.47 -13.71 -12.90
CA VAL A 134 -11.33 -12.77 -12.80
C VAL A 134 -11.01 -12.45 -11.34
N MET A 135 -12.04 -12.20 -10.52
CA MET A 135 -11.85 -11.94 -9.09
C MET A 135 -11.28 -13.16 -8.35
N LEU A 136 -11.73 -14.37 -8.70
CA LEU A 136 -11.22 -15.61 -8.11
C LEU A 136 -9.75 -15.83 -8.46
N VAL A 137 -9.39 -15.68 -9.74
CA VAL A 137 -7.99 -15.84 -10.21
C VAL A 137 -7.09 -14.79 -9.53
N TYR A 138 -7.58 -13.57 -9.33
CA TYR A 138 -6.86 -12.56 -8.56
C TYR A 138 -6.59 -13.01 -7.11
N VAL A 139 -7.62 -13.48 -6.39
CA VAL A 139 -7.46 -13.99 -5.02
C VAL A 139 -6.48 -15.16 -4.95
N ILE A 140 -6.56 -16.09 -5.92
CA ILE A 140 -5.63 -17.23 -6.02
C ILE A 140 -4.19 -16.74 -6.27
N SER A 141 -4.01 -15.75 -7.13
CA SER A 141 -2.68 -15.19 -7.43
C SER A 141 -2.05 -14.53 -6.20
N VAL A 142 -2.85 -13.76 -5.42
CA VAL A 142 -2.40 -13.18 -4.15
C VAL A 142 -2.06 -14.29 -3.15
N PHE A 143 -2.88 -15.34 -3.06
CA PHE A 143 -2.61 -16.48 -2.17
C PHE A 143 -1.30 -17.18 -2.54
N ILE A 144 -1.06 -17.47 -3.82
CA ILE A 144 0.20 -18.07 -4.29
C ILE A 144 1.39 -17.17 -3.91
N ALA A 145 1.30 -15.86 -4.17
CA ALA A 145 2.37 -14.93 -3.82
C ALA A 145 2.65 -14.93 -2.30
N THR A 146 1.60 -15.01 -1.46
CA THR A 146 1.75 -15.08 0.00
C THR A 146 2.37 -16.39 0.48
N LEU A 147 2.15 -17.50 -0.23
CA LEU A 147 2.83 -18.78 0.08
C LEU A 147 4.35 -18.65 -0.10
N PHE A 148 4.79 -18.04 -1.20
CA PHE A 148 6.23 -17.80 -1.42
C PHE A 148 6.82 -16.90 -0.32
N SER A 149 6.12 -15.82 0.05
CA SER A 149 6.54 -14.94 1.13
C SER A 149 6.64 -15.68 2.47
N SER A 150 5.67 -16.55 2.78
CA SER A 150 5.69 -17.34 4.02
C SER A 150 6.84 -18.35 4.04
N ILE A 151 7.15 -18.98 2.91
CA ILE A 151 8.30 -19.90 2.81
C ILE A 151 9.60 -19.15 3.07
N THR A 152 9.77 -17.96 2.50
CA THR A 152 10.95 -17.10 2.73
C THR A 152 11.03 -16.70 4.20
N TYR A 153 9.90 -16.28 4.80
CA TYR A 153 9.81 -15.92 6.21
C TYR A 153 10.18 -17.07 7.15
N TRP A 154 9.64 -18.25 6.96
CA TRP A 154 9.91 -19.41 7.84
C TRP A 154 11.32 -19.99 7.67
N ARG A 155 11.97 -19.76 6.51
CA ARG A 155 13.36 -20.13 6.30
C ARG A 155 14.35 -19.11 6.88
N HIS A 156 13.87 -17.97 7.38
CA HIS A 156 14.70 -16.84 7.81
C HIS A 156 15.71 -16.39 6.73
N ASP A 157 15.30 -16.50 5.45
CA ASP A 157 16.11 -16.18 4.27
C ASP A 157 15.86 -14.73 3.84
N TYR A 158 16.06 -13.79 4.78
CA TYR A 158 15.90 -12.35 4.58
C TYR A 158 16.65 -11.55 5.67
N GLU A 159 17.18 -10.40 5.32
CA GLU A 159 17.78 -9.44 6.25
C GLU A 159 16.74 -8.44 6.79
N ASP A 160 15.86 -7.96 5.91
CA ASP A 160 14.71 -7.12 6.27
C ASP A 160 13.40 -7.85 5.92
N VAL A 161 12.43 -7.82 6.83
CA VAL A 161 11.08 -8.41 6.62
C VAL A 161 10.40 -7.93 5.32
N ARG A 162 10.81 -6.78 4.79
CA ARG A 162 10.32 -6.25 3.52
C ARG A 162 10.73 -7.10 2.31
N GLU A 163 11.82 -7.83 2.40
CA GLU A 163 12.37 -8.66 1.32
C GLU A 163 11.61 -9.97 1.11
N ILE A 164 10.80 -10.41 2.10
CA ILE A 164 9.92 -11.57 1.92
C ILE A 164 8.92 -11.37 0.77
N SER A 165 8.67 -10.14 0.35
CA SER A 165 7.83 -9.79 -0.80
C SER A 165 8.64 -9.83 -2.11
N ARG A 166 8.86 -11.03 -2.64
CA ARG A 166 9.77 -11.28 -3.78
C ARG A 166 9.29 -10.72 -5.13
N PHE A 167 7.99 -10.58 -5.34
CA PHE A 167 7.42 -10.26 -6.67
C PHE A 167 7.10 -8.76 -6.85
N ILE A 168 6.64 -8.12 -5.77
CA ILE A 168 6.27 -6.70 -5.75
C ILE A 168 6.65 -6.09 -4.41
N ASN A 169 6.81 -4.75 -4.37
CA ASN A 169 7.10 -4.05 -3.13
C ASN A 169 6.09 -4.41 -2.01
N HIS A 170 6.58 -4.67 -0.79
CA HIS A 170 5.81 -5.15 0.36
C HIS A 170 4.58 -4.27 0.69
N ILE A 171 4.67 -2.94 0.58
CA ILE A 171 3.56 -2.03 0.86
C ILE A 171 2.41 -2.29 -0.14
N ARG A 172 2.73 -2.36 -1.44
CA ARG A 172 1.74 -2.63 -2.49
C ARG A 172 1.17 -4.04 -2.39
N PHE A 173 1.99 -4.99 -1.92
CA PHE A 173 1.51 -6.34 -1.67
C PHE A 173 0.49 -6.37 -0.54
N CYS A 174 0.72 -5.64 0.55
CA CYS A 174 -0.26 -5.49 1.63
C CYS A 174 -1.60 -4.92 1.14
N LEU A 175 -1.61 -3.97 0.17
CA LEU A 175 -2.87 -3.46 -0.42
C LEU A 175 -3.67 -4.57 -1.11
N ASN A 176 -2.97 -5.44 -1.87
CA ASN A 176 -3.61 -6.59 -2.52
C ASN A 176 -4.19 -7.58 -1.48
N ILE A 177 -3.45 -7.85 -0.40
CA ILE A 177 -3.90 -8.73 0.68
C ILE A 177 -5.14 -8.16 1.37
N VAL A 178 -5.14 -6.88 1.75
CA VAL A 178 -6.29 -6.22 2.39
C VAL A 178 -7.51 -6.23 1.46
N PHE A 179 -7.32 -6.05 0.16
CA PHE A 179 -8.42 -6.12 -0.80
C PHE A 179 -8.98 -7.55 -0.92
N CYS A 180 -8.13 -8.59 -0.88
CA CYS A 180 -8.57 -9.99 -0.82
C CYS A 180 -9.36 -10.30 0.45
N ILE A 181 -8.95 -9.79 1.61
CA ILE A 181 -9.70 -9.90 2.88
C ILE A 181 -11.11 -9.33 2.69
N ALA A 182 -11.24 -8.16 2.07
CA ALA A 182 -12.54 -7.54 1.81
C ALA A 182 -13.41 -8.35 0.83
N ILE A 183 -12.82 -8.88 -0.24
CA ILE A 183 -13.52 -9.72 -1.23
C ILE A 183 -14.09 -10.98 -0.56
N ILE A 184 -13.27 -11.68 0.21
CA ILE A 184 -13.67 -12.92 0.88
C ILE A 184 -14.68 -12.64 2.00
N GLY A 185 -14.41 -11.65 2.84
CA GLY A 185 -15.33 -11.24 3.91
C GLY A 185 -16.72 -10.90 3.37
N TRP A 186 -16.79 -10.15 2.27
CA TRP A 186 -18.05 -9.84 1.59
C TRP A 186 -18.74 -11.08 1.03
N SER A 187 -18.00 -12.02 0.47
CA SER A 187 -18.53 -13.29 -0.02
C SER A 187 -19.20 -14.10 1.10
N ILE A 188 -18.57 -14.19 2.27
CA ILE A 188 -19.09 -14.89 3.46
C ILE A 188 -20.40 -14.26 3.95
N VAL A 189 -20.41 -12.93 4.10
CA VAL A 189 -21.59 -12.20 4.58
C VAL A 189 -22.79 -12.40 3.65
N LYS A 190 -22.58 -12.33 2.34
CA LYS A 190 -23.64 -12.52 1.35
C LYS A 190 -24.24 -13.90 1.37
N THR A 191 -23.43 -14.93 1.48
CA THR A 191 -23.92 -16.31 1.50
C THR A 191 -24.88 -16.52 2.67
N LYS A 192 -24.52 -16.00 3.87
CA LYS A 192 -25.40 -16.06 5.06
C LYS A 192 -26.72 -15.31 4.88
N VAL A 193 -26.68 -14.13 4.26
CA VAL A 193 -27.90 -13.33 4.03
C VAL A 193 -28.84 -14.02 3.04
N SER A 194 -28.30 -14.60 1.97
CA SER A 194 -29.11 -15.37 0.99
C SER A 194 -29.74 -16.61 1.59
N GLU A 195 -29.02 -17.37 2.41
CA GLU A 195 -29.57 -18.56 3.10
C GLU A 195 -30.66 -18.21 4.10
N ASN A 196 -30.50 -17.13 4.87
CA ASN A 196 -31.49 -16.68 5.82
C ASN A 196 -32.77 -16.15 5.14
N SER A 197 -32.64 -15.43 4.01
CA SER A 197 -33.78 -14.94 3.25
C SER A 197 -34.59 -16.09 2.63
N GLN A 198 -33.94 -17.14 2.16
CA GLN A 198 -34.62 -18.34 1.64
C GLN A 198 -35.34 -19.14 2.73
N ARG A 199 -34.82 -19.14 3.97
CA ARG A 199 -35.47 -19.82 5.11
C ARG A 199 -36.69 -19.08 5.64
N VAL A 200 -36.69 -17.72 5.57
CA VAL A 200 -37.77 -16.91 6.20
C VAL A 200 -38.90 -16.56 5.24
N GLU A 201 -38.64 -16.40 3.93
CA GLU A 201 -39.62 -15.80 2.99
C GLU A 201 -40.06 -16.74 1.82
N GLY A 202 -39.51 -17.94 1.71
CA GLY A 202 -39.77 -18.81 0.56
C GLY A 202 -39.21 -18.26 -0.76
N PRO A 203 -39.14 -19.05 -1.86
CA PRO A 203 -38.41 -18.72 -3.07
C PRO A 203 -38.99 -17.57 -3.92
N SER A 204 -40.18 -17.04 -3.63
CA SER A 204 -40.90 -16.10 -4.53
C SER A 204 -40.89 -14.63 -4.14
N LYS A 205 -40.34 -14.23 -2.97
CA LYS A 205 -40.41 -12.85 -2.47
C LYS A 205 -39.05 -12.22 -2.09
N ALA A 206 -37.97 -12.60 -2.72
CA ALA A 206 -36.68 -11.89 -2.55
C ALA A 206 -36.78 -10.49 -3.17
N ARG A 207 -37.14 -9.50 -2.37
CA ARG A 207 -37.41 -8.09 -2.73
C ARG A 207 -36.16 -7.25 -3.02
N PHE A 208 -34.97 -7.86 -3.13
CA PHE A 208 -33.72 -7.14 -3.42
C PHE A 208 -32.95 -7.84 -4.52
N PRO A 209 -32.57 -7.11 -5.59
CA PRO A 209 -31.49 -7.53 -6.47
C PRO A 209 -30.19 -7.36 -5.68
N VAL A 210 -29.94 -8.26 -4.74
CA VAL A 210 -28.59 -8.36 -4.13
C VAL A 210 -27.67 -8.80 -5.26
N PRO A 211 -26.70 -8.00 -5.68
CA PRO A 211 -25.73 -8.44 -6.66
C PRO A 211 -24.88 -9.50 -5.96
N ALA A 212 -25.34 -10.73 -6.02
CA ALA A 212 -24.67 -11.85 -5.38
C ALA A 212 -23.42 -12.22 -6.18
N PHE A 213 -22.30 -12.34 -5.49
CA PHE A 213 -21.20 -13.23 -5.84
C PHE A 213 -21.75 -14.65 -5.68
N SER A 214 -22.53 -15.14 -6.63
CA SER A 214 -23.05 -16.50 -6.61
C SER A 214 -22.31 -17.26 -7.68
N THR A 215 -21.11 -17.65 -7.36
CA THR A 215 -20.57 -18.78 -8.05
C THR A 215 -21.18 -20.04 -7.45
N LYS A 216 -21.68 -20.92 -8.28
CA LYS A 216 -21.63 -22.35 -8.04
C LYS A 216 -20.18 -22.90 -8.06
N ILE A 217 -19.15 -22.06 -8.17
CA ILE A 217 -17.85 -22.28 -7.56
C ILE A 217 -18.04 -21.93 -6.08
N ALA A 218 -18.81 -22.78 -5.38
CA ALA A 218 -18.85 -22.78 -3.94
C ALA A 218 -17.44 -23.11 -3.47
N ILE A 219 -16.60 -22.06 -3.33
CA ILE A 219 -15.44 -22.18 -2.45
C ILE A 219 -16.06 -22.63 -1.14
N ASN A 220 -15.75 -23.85 -0.74
CA ASN A 220 -16.24 -24.45 0.49
C ASN A 220 -16.12 -23.38 1.60
N ARG A 221 -17.16 -23.15 2.39
CA ARG A 221 -17.18 -22.14 3.45
C ARG A 221 -15.94 -22.23 4.36
N TYR A 222 -15.47 -23.44 4.64
CA TYR A 222 -14.23 -23.67 5.39
C TYR A 222 -12.98 -23.11 4.67
N LEU A 223 -12.92 -23.21 3.35
CA LEU A 223 -11.81 -22.63 2.57
C LEU A 223 -11.89 -21.09 2.58
N GLN A 224 -13.10 -20.48 2.58
CA GLN A 224 -13.23 -19.02 2.72
C GLN A 224 -12.74 -18.54 4.09
N TYR A 225 -13.08 -19.24 5.18
CA TYR A 225 -12.58 -18.90 6.52
C TYR A 225 -11.06 -19.13 6.63
N PHE A 226 -10.54 -20.20 6.05
CA PHE A 226 -9.11 -20.47 5.98
C PHE A 226 -8.37 -19.35 5.26
N LEU A 227 -8.83 -18.95 4.05
CA LEU A 227 -8.20 -17.87 3.28
C LEU A 227 -8.28 -16.52 4.02
N LEU A 228 -9.40 -16.24 4.70
CA LEU A 228 -9.55 -15.02 5.49
C LEU A 228 -8.52 -14.99 6.63
N PHE A 229 -8.42 -16.08 7.41
CA PHE A 229 -7.42 -16.21 8.46
C PHE A 229 -6.00 -16.11 7.92
N TRP A 230 -5.72 -16.80 6.81
CA TRP A 230 -4.42 -16.77 6.13
C TRP A 230 -4.00 -15.36 5.75
N PHE A 231 -4.88 -14.60 5.10
CA PHE A 231 -4.54 -13.24 4.68
C PHE A 231 -4.39 -12.26 5.86
N VAL A 232 -5.16 -12.42 6.94
CA VAL A 232 -4.96 -11.66 8.18
C VAL A 232 -3.60 -12.00 8.80
N TYR A 233 -3.23 -13.28 8.84
CA TYR A 233 -1.92 -13.73 9.30
C TYR A 233 -0.78 -13.15 8.45
N GLN A 234 -0.96 -13.01 7.14
CA GLN A 234 0.04 -12.36 6.27
C GLN A 234 0.27 -10.89 6.64
N ILE A 235 -0.76 -10.13 6.97
CA ILE A 235 -0.59 -8.73 7.44
C ILE A 235 0.27 -8.68 8.70
N TYR A 236 0.14 -9.68 9.59
CA TYR A 236 0.98 -9.80 10.78
C TYR A 236 2.45 -10.07 10.41
N ILE A 237 2.72 -11.03 9.52
CA ILE A 237 4.08 -11.37 9.06
C ILE A 237 4.79 -10.16 8.40
N PHE A 238 4.05 -9.39 7.60
CA PHE A 238 4.63 -8.24 6.89
C PHE A 238 4.92 -7.03 7.79
N GLU A 239 4.49 -7.01 9.03
CA GLU A 239 4.70 -5.92 10.01
C GLU A 239 4.40 -4.51 9.45
N SER A 240 3.48 -4.43 8.50
CA SER A 240 3.18 -3.19 7.78
C SER A 240 2.24 -2.29 8.58
N LEU A 241 2.74 -1.21 9.17
CA LEU A 241 1.90 -0.22 9.88
C LEU A 241 0.79 0.34 8.98
N SER A 242 1.11 0.67 7.73
CA SER A 242 0.10 1.11 6.75
C SER A 242 -0.91 0.00 6.44
N GLY A 243 -0.49 -1.26 6.39
CA GLY A 243 -1.37 -2.41 6.22
C GLY A 243 -2.39 -2.53 7.34
N TYR A 244 -1.98 -2.38 8.60
CA TYR A 244 -2.90 -2.40 9.76
C TYR A 244 -3.90 -1.24 9.73
N VAL A 245 -3.44 -0.01 9.44
CA VAL A 245 -4.31 1.18 9.36
C VAL A 245 -5.35 1.02 8.26
N ILE A 246 -4.94 0.56 7.07
CA ILE A 246 -5.84 0.36 5.94
C ILE A 246 -6.83 -0.78 6.22
N LEU A 247 -6.39 -1.88 6.84
CA LEU A 247 -7.28 -2.97 7.26
C LEU A 247 -8.33 -2.47 8.25
N GLY A 248 -7.94 -1.68 9.25
CA GLY A 248 -8.87 -1.06 10.20
C GLY A 248 -9.91 -0.16 9.52
N ALA A 249 -9.48 0.66 8.56
CA ALA A 249 -10.38 1.50 7.77
C ALA A 249 -11.34 0.67 6.89
N VAL A 250 -10.86 -0.43 6.30
CA VAL A 250 -11.71 -1.35 5.53
C VAL A 250 -12.76 -2.02 6.41
N VAL A 251 -12.42 -2.41 7.64
CA VAL A 251 -13.37 -2.94 8.61
C VAL A 251 -14.43 -1.89 8.95
N LEU A 252 -14.02 -0.63 9.19
CA LEU A 252 -14.93 0.47 9.46
C LEU A 252 -15.88 0.74 8.27
N VAL A 253 -15.34 0.85 7.05
CA VAL A 253 -16.14 1.03 5.82
C VAL A 253 -17.12 -0.14 5.64
N THR A 254 -16.68 -1.37 5.93
CA THR A 254 -17.57 -2.55 5.87
C THR A 254 -18.71 -2.45 6.87
N ALA A 255 -18.44 -2.02 8.10
CA ALA A 255 -19.44 -1.80 9.13
C ALA A 255 -20.43 -0.70 8.74
N VAL A 256 -19.93 0.44 8.26
CA VAL A 256 -20.77 1.56 7.77
C VAL A 256 -21.61 1.11 6.57
N TYR A 257 -21.04 0.39 5.61
CA TYR A 257 -21.77 -0.11 4.46
C TYR A 257 -22.88 -1.08 4.87
N ALA A 258 -22.59 -2.01 5.78
CA ALA A 258 -23.59 -2.92 6.35
C ALA A 258 -24.69 -2.16 7.10
N PHE A 259 -24.32 -1.13 7.85
CA PHE A 259 -25.26 -0.24 8.54
C PHE A 259 -26.25 0.43 7.57
N LEU A 260 -25.74 1.00 6.47
CA LEU A 260 -26.53 1.72 5.49
C LEU A 260 -27.44 0.81 4.64
N GLN A 261 -26.99 -0.43 4.37
CA GLN A 261 -27.70 -1.36 3.49
C GLN A 261 -28.75 -2.21 4.21
N TRP A 262 -28.58 -2.48 5.49
CA TRP A 262 -29.51 -3.32 6.23
C TRP A 262 -30.59 -2.48 6.88
N LYS A 263 -31.75 -2.38 6.22
CA LYS A 263 -32.98 -1.79 6.78
C LYS A 263 -33.55 -2.68 7.92
N LYS A 264 -32.81 -2.79 9.03
CA LYS A 264 -33.28 -3.47 10.24
C LYS A 264 -33.81 -2.47 11.26
N SER A 265 -34.22 -2.97 12.42
CA SER A 265 -34.76 -2.16 13.52
C SER A 265 -33.79 -1.09 13.99
N ARG A 266 -34.31 -0.06 14.68
CA ARG A 266 -33.49 0.99 15.32
C ARG A 266 -32.38 0.39 16.22
N ALA A 267 -32.70 -0.72 16.91
CA ALA A 267 -31.75 -1.45 17.75
C ALA A 267 -30.55 -2.00 16.95
N TRP A 268 -30.77 -2.47 15.70
CA TRP A 268 -29.68 -2.90 14.81
C TRP A 268 -28.74 -1.77 14.43
N HIS A 269 -29.28 -0.60 14.09
CA HIS A 269 -28.48 0.57 13.75
C HIS A 269 -27.62 1.04 14.94
N ILE A 270 -28.22 1.03 16.14
CA ILE A 270 -27.50 1.33 17.38
C ILE A 270 -26.38 0.30 17.61
N ALA A 271 -26.67 -1.00 17.46
CA ALA A 271 -25.69 -2.06 17.66
C ALA A 271 -24.48 -1.95 16.71
N VAL A 272 -24.71 -1.74 15.39
CA VAL A 272 -23.62 -1.59 14.41
C VAL A 272 -22.83 -0.31 14.67
N GLY A 273 -23.52 0.80 14.97
CA GLY A 273 -22.85 2.06 15.33
C GLY A 273 -22.00 1.93 16.60
N ALA A 274 -22.54 1.28 17.64
CA ALA A 274 -21.83 0.99 18.87
C ALA A 274 -20.60 0.08 18.64
N THR A 275 -20.75 -0.95 17.77
CA THR A 275 -19.63 -1.84 17.41
C THR A 275 -18.54 -1.08 16.66
N ALA A 276 -18.89 -0.22 15.70
CA ALA A 276 -17.92 0.59 14.96
C ALA A 276 -17.19 1.59 15.89
N LEU A 277 -17.96 2.23 16.80
CA LEU A 277 -17.37 3.12 17.80
C LEU A 277 -16.48 2.36 18.79
N ALA A 278 -16.92 1.20 19.28
CA ALA A 278 -16.11 0.35 20.15
C ALA A 278 -14.81 -0.07 19.48
N PHE A 279 -14.86 -0.46 18.19
CA PHE A 279 -13.66 -0.79 17.42
C PHE A 279 -12.69 0.39 17.30
N LEU A 280 -13.21 1.60 17.03
CA LEU A 280 -12.40 2.81 16.99
C LEU A 280 -11.77 3.11 18.37
N VAL A 281 -12.57 3.07 19.43
CA VAL A 281 -12.09 3.31 20.81
C VAL A 281 -11.05 2.29 21.21
N VAL A 282 -11.29 1.00 20.95
CA VAL A 282 -10.31 -0.07 21.24
C VAL A 282 -9.04 0.14 20.43
N GLY A 283 -9.12 0.52 19.15
CA GLY A 283 -7.96 0.85 18.32
C GLY A 283 -7.14 2.00 18.90
N VAL A 284 -7.79 3.08 19.35
CA VAL A 284 -7.12 4.21 19.99
C VAL A 284 -6.49 3.80 21.34
N LEU A 285 -7.21 3.03 22.15
CA LEU A 285 -6.69 2.56 23.45
C LEU A 285 -5.50 1.63 23.26
N LEU A 286 -5.53 0.75 22.27
CA LEU A 286 -4.39 -0.10 21.91
C LEU A 286 -3.20 0.74 21.43
N ALA A 287 -3.44 1.73 20.57
CA ALA A 287 -2.38 2.64 20.11
C ALA A 287 -1.74 3.38 21.32
N ILE A 288 -2.55 3.91 22.23
CA ILE A 288 -2.06 4.55 23.47
C ILE A 288 -1.30 3.54 24.34
N HIS A 289 -1.83 2.33 24.50
CA HIS A 289 -1.20 1.27 25.31
C HIS A 289 0.19 0.90 24.78
N PHE A 290 0.35 0.78 23.47
CA PHE A 290 1.64 0.45 22.85
C PHE A 290 2.62 1.64 22.80
N VAL A 291 2.13 2.85 22.54
CA VAL A 291 2.98 4.04 22.39
C VAL A 291 3.40 4.65 23.72
N ARG A 292 2.49 4.71 24.71
CA ARG A 292 2.76 5.37 26.01
C ARG A 292 3.99 4.83 26.76
N PRO A 293 4.23 3.50 26.86
CA PRO A 293 5.44 2.98 27.51
C PRO A 293 6.73 3.41 26.81
N LEU A 294 6.71 3.48 25.46
CA LEU A 294 7.86 3.86 24.64
C LEU A 294 8.23 5.33 24.77
N LEU A 295 7.26 6.18 25.13
CA LEU A 295 7.47 7.62 25.37
C LEU A 295 7.86 7.93 26.83
N LYS A 296 7.70 6.96 27.74
CA LYS A 296 8.02 7.16 29.16
C LYS A 296 9.54 7.03 29.34
N VAL A 297 10.18 8.15 29.66
CA VAL A 297 11.62 8.18 29.99
C VAL A 297 11.80 7.81 31.46
N GLU A 298 12.74 6.93 31.75
CA GLU A 298 13.12 6.62 33.14
C GLU A 298 13.74 7.87 33.79
N PRO A 299 13.22 8.31 34.95
CA PRO A 299 13.81 9.45 35.64
C PRO A 299 15.24 9.10 36.06
N MET A 300 16.20 9.97 35.72
CA MET A 300 17.61 9.75 36.00
C MET A 300 18.18 10.99 36.71
N ASP A 301 18.84 10.79 37.83
CA ASP A 301 19.63 11.83 38.48
C ASP A 301 21.05 11.84 37.83
N PHE A 302 21.28 12.78 36.95
CA PHE A 302 22.57 12.92 36.28
C PHE A 302 23.71 13.30 37.21
N ALA A 303 23.42 13.88 38.41
CA ALA A 303 24.44 14.22 39.38
C ALA A 303 24.93 12.98 40.17
N ALA A 304 24.08 11.95 40.28
CA ALA A 304 24.37 10.72 40.99
C ALA A 304 24.99 9.63 40.13
N LEU A 305 25.31 9.91 38.83
CA LEU A 305 25.93 8.92 37.93
C LEU A 305 27.30 8.46 38.43
N GLU A 306 27.54 7.15 38.39
CA GLU A 306 28.85 6.59 38.69
C GLU A 306 29.91 7.08 37.69
N LYS A 307 31.02 7.58 38.21
CA LYS A 307 32.09 8.18 37.40
C LYS A 307 33.14 7.17 36.92
N LYS A 308 33.23 6.01 37.57
CA LYS A 308 34.27 5.01 37.27
C LYS A 308 33.65 3.63 37.03
N THR A 309 34.29 2.88 36.12
CA THR A 309 34.02 1.48 35.86
C THR A 309 34.52 0.59 37.00
N ALA A 310 34.16 -0.67 36.99
CA ALA A 310 34.70 -1.67 37.93
C ALA A 310 36.25 -1.84 37.79
N LEU A 311 36.81 -1.55 36.63
CA LEU A 311 38.26 -1.58 36.38
C LEU A 311 38.95 -0.25 36.71
N GLY A 312 38.21 0.76 37.21
CA GLY A 312 38.72 2.06 37.65
C GLY A 312 38.87 3.10 36.54
N ASN A 313 38.49 2.78 35.29
CA ASN A 313 38.51 3.75 34.19
C ASN A 313 37.35 4.74 34.32
N ASP A 314 37.44 5.90 33.66
CA ASP A 314 36.41 6.92 33.73
C ASP A 314 35.27 6.61 32.75
N TYR A 315 34.00 6.73 33.23
CA TYR A 315 32.85 6.77 32.35
C TYR A 315 32.69 8.15 31.73
N TRP A 316 32.38 8.19 30.46
CA TRP A 316 31.81 9.34 29.81
C TRP A 316 30.28 9.24 29.82
N HIS A 317 29.61 10.35 30.10
CA HIS A 317 28.16 10.46 30.11
C HIS A 317 27.74 11.61 29.22
N ASP A 318 27.04 11.30 28.14
CA ASP A 318 26.39 12.33 27.35
C ASP A 318 25.10 12.77 28.05
N THR A 319 25.17 13.86 28.80
CA THR A 319 24.01 14.43 29.47
C THR A 319 23.29 15.49 28.63
N VAL A 320 23.88 15.91 27.50
CA VAL A 320 23.37 16.97 26.62
C VAL A 320 22.67 16.41 25.40
N TYR A 321 23.33 15.52 24.67
CA TYR A 321 22.85 14.95 23.40
C TYR A 321 22.40 13.48 23.53
N ASN A 322 21.94 13.10 24.68
CA ASN A 322 21.64 11.72 25.03
C ASN A 322 20.35 11.22 24.39
N PRO A 323 20.40 10.37 23.34
CA PRO A 323 19.20 9.80 22.76
C PRO A 323 18.52 8.84 23.74
N VAL A 324 17.20 8.74 23.65
CA VAL A 324 16.38 7.87 24.48
C VAL A 324 15.76 6.78 23.59
N GLU A 325 16.00 5.52 23.95
CA GLU A 325 15.41 4.35 23.30
C GLU A 325 14.73 3.48 24.38
N ASP A 326 13.48 3.10 24.15
CA ASP A 326 12.67 2.32 25.12
C ASP A 326 12.67 2.90 26.54
N GLY A 327 12.68 4.23 26.65
CA GLY A 327 12.70 4.93 27.93
C GLY A 327 14.07 5.06 28.60
N LYS A 328 15.12 4.47 28.03
CA LYS A 328 16.49 4.47 28.55
C LYS A 328 17.40 5.42 27.79
N TYR A 329 18.29 6.06 28.49
CA TYR A 329 19.31 6.93 27.92
C TYR A 329 20.46 6.13 27.31
N VAL A 330 20.70 6.27 26.00
CA VAL A 330 21.73 5.49 25.26
C VAL A 330 23.15 6.00 25.55
N GLY A 331 23.36 7.30 25.75
CA GLY A 331 24.68 7.91 25.89
C GLY A 331 25.27 7.88 27.31
N LEU A 332 24.69 7.11 28.26
CA LEU A 332 25.21 7.03 29.63
C LEU A 332 26.12 5.79 29.82
N TYR A 333 27.00 5.88 30.83
CA TYR A 333 27.92 4.80 31.24
C TYR A 333 28.76 4.24 30.09
N TYR A 334 29.44 5.14 29.37
CA TYR A 334 30.21 4.79 28.20
C TYR A 334 31.72 4.87 28.51
N CYS A 335 32.45 3.75 28.37
CA CYS A 335 33.89 3.68 28.53
C CYS A 335 34.55 3.12 27.26
N ARG A 336 34.91 4.01 26.32
CA ARG A 336 35.43 3.62 25.01
C ARG A 336 36.69 2.76 25.11
N LYS A 337 37.59 3.08 26.04
CA LYS A 337 38.80 2.30 26.27
C LYS A 337 38.48 0.83 26.54
N GLU A 338 37.57 0.57 27.45
CA GLU A 338 37.19 -0.79 27.79
C GLU A 338 36.44 -1.51 26.66
N LEU A 339 35.62 -0.79 25.89
CA LEU A 339 34.99 -1.37 24.71
C LEU A 339 36.00 -1.79 23.65
N GLN A 340 37.02 -0.95 23.39
CA GLN A 340 38.13 -1.24 22.44
C GLN A 340 38.98 -2.44 22.87
N GLU A 341 39.13 -2.67 24.18
CA GLU A 341 39.90 -3.80 24.72
C GLU A 341 39.07 -5.09 24.82
N ALA A 342 37.77 -4.98 25.12
CA ALA A 342 36.89 -6.12 25.36
C ALA A 342 36.25 -6.67 24.07
N TRP A 343 35.83 -5.80 23.15
CA TRP A 343 35.12 -6.21 21.93
C TRP A 343 35.92 -7.16 21.05
N PRO A 344 37.22 -6.95 20.76
CA PRO A 344 38.03 -7.88 19.95
C PRO A 344 38.18 -9.28 20.54
N GLN A 345 37.89 -9.46 21.84
CA GLN A 345 37.91 -10.76 22.47
C GLN A 345 36.63 -11.58 22.17
N ARG A 346 35.58 -10.93 21.64
CA ARG A 346 34.28 -11.53 21.41
C ARG A 346 33.87 -11.52 19.94
N SER A 347 34.43 -10.62 19.13
CA SER A 347 34.11 -10.46 17.71
C SER A 347 35.36 -10.19 16.88
N SER A 348 35.35 -10.67 15.62
CA SER A 348 36.40 -10.37 14.64
C SER A 348 36.18 -9.04 13.90
N LEU A 349 34.99 -8.44 14.01
CA LEU A 349 34.70 -7.15 13.40
C LEU A 349 35.33 -6.01 14.24
N PRO A 350 36.01 -5.04 13.61
CA PRO A 350 36.59 -3.90 14.32
C PRO A 350 35.51 -3.00 14.91
N LEU A 351 35.68 -2.53 16.15
CA LEU A 351 34.69 -1.69 16.84
C LEU A 351 34.37 -0.40 16.07
N GLU A 352 35.38 0.21 15.45
CA GLU A 352 35.23 1.42 14.62
C GLU A 352 34.76 1.13 13.19
N GLY A 353 34.39 -0.11 12.90
CA GLY A 353 33.92 -0.54 11.60
C GLY A 353 32.42 -0.51 11.46
N THR A 354 31.95 -1.29 10.50
CA THR A 354 30.52 -1.49 10.25
C THR A 354 30.12 -2.92 10.56
N THR A 355 28.86 -3.11 10.90
CA THR A 355 28.20 -4.41 10.97
C THR A 355 28.12 -5.04 9.58
N LEU A 356 27.76 -6.31 9.49
CA LEU A 356 27.59 -7.01 8.22
C LEU A 356 26.52 -6.36 7.32
N ASN A 357 25.57 -5.64 7.90
CA ASN A 357 24.54 -4.87 7.17
C ASN A 357 24.96 -3.43 6.85
N GLY A 358 26.21 -3.02 7.15
CA GLY A 358 26.73 -1.69 6.86
C GLY A 358 26.39 -0.60 7.88
N GLU A 359 25.78 -0.94 9.02
CA GLU A 359 25.50 0.00 10.12
C GLU A 359 26.75 0.25 10.96
N ASP A 360 26.83 1.40 11.63
CA ASP A 360 27.93 1.70 12.57
C ASP A 360 27.91 0.72 13.74
N LEU A 361 29.01 -0.04 13.91
CA LEU A 361 29.09 -1.12 14.88
C LEU A 361 29.15 -0.59 16.32
N GLU A 362 29.89 0.48 16.59
CA GLU A 362 30.00 1.08 17.93
C GLU A 362 28.65 1.62 18.40
N ALA A 363 27.88 2.27 17.51
CA ALA A 363 26.52 2.72 17.80
C ALA A 363 25.56 1.55 18.01
N THR A 364 25.65 0.50 17.20
CA THR A 364 24.84 -0.71 17.30
C THR A 364 25.08 -1.41 18.64
N LEU A 365 26.34 -1.64 19.02
CA LEU A 365 26.73 -2.23 20.30
C LEU A 365 26.22 -1.40 21.48
N SER A 366 26.39 -0.07 21.43
CA SER A 366 25.96 0.85 22.51
C SER A 366 24.45 0.80 22.74
N ARG A 367 23.66 0.76 21.68
CA ARG A 367 22.20 0.63 21.76
C ARG A 367 21.80 -0.76 22.27
N TYR A 368 22.45 -1.82 21.76
CA TYR A 368 22.18 -3.19 22.19
C TYR A 368 22.42 -3.39 23.67
N LEU A 369 23.59 -2.96 24.19
CA LEU A 369 23.91 -2.99 25.63
C LEU A 369 22.85 -2.22 26.45
N THR A 370 22.45 -1.02 25.99
CA THR A 370 21.42 -0.22 26.66
C THR A 370 20.10 -0.96 26.73
N SER A 371 19.66 -1.58 25.64
CA SER A 371 18.39 -2.32 25.57
C SER A 371 18.36 -3.52 26.54
N LYS A 372 19.52 -4.18 26.76
CA LYS A 372 19.69 -5.23 27.77
C LYS A 372 19.88 -4.70 29.20
N GLY A 373 20.00 -3.38 29.39
CA GLY A 373 20.29 -2.79 30.69
C GLY A 373 21.74 -2.96 31.13
N LEU A 374 22.63 -3.23 30.17
CA LEU A 374 24.07 -3.36 30.41
C LEU A 374 24.79 -2.01 30.19
N ARG A 375 25.94 -1.83 30.84
CA ARG A 375 26.79 -0.66 30.67
C ARG A 375 27.71 -0.83 29.47
N LYS A 376 28.24 0.27 28.91
CA LYS A 376 29.15 0.26 27.78
C LYS A 376 30.59 0.23 28.29
N ASP A 377 30.96 -0.89 28.90
CA ASP A 377 32.27 -1.18 29.48
C ASP A 377 32.67 -2.65 29.21
N ALA A 378 33.83 -3.06 29.73
CA ALA A 378 34.31 -4.44 29.56
C ALA A 378 33.33 -5.46 30.19
N GLN A 379 32.76 -5.15 31.34
CA GLN A 379 31.83 -6.05 32.02
C GLN A 379 30.55 -6.24 31.20
N GLY A 380 30.03 -5.14 30.63
CA GLY A 380 28.85 -5.21 29.77
C GLY A 380 29.10 -6.06 28.51
N VAL A 381 30.24 -5.92 27.84
CA VAL A 381 30.60 -6.73 26.67
C VAL A 381 30.76 -8.21 27.03
N MET A 382 31.45 -8.50 28.15
CA MET A 382 31.64 -9.89 28.60
C MET A 382 30.37 -10.58 29.07
N ALA A 383 29.33 -9.82 29.45
CA ALA A 383 28.01 -10.35 29.82
C ALA A 383 27.15 -10.71 28.60
N LEU A 384 27.56 -10.37 27.38
CA LEU A 384 26.85 -10.76 26.15
C LEU A 384 27.06 -12.26 25.88
N THR A 385 26.00 -12.90 25.42
CA THR A 385 26.06 -14.27 24.90
C THR A 385 26.60 -14.30 23.47
N ASP A 386 26.99 -15.47 22.95
CA ASP A 386 27.45 -15.59 21.56
C ASP A 386 26.32 -15.25 20.56
N GLU A 387 25.05 -15.51 20.94
CA GLU A 387 23.89 -15.09 20.17
C GLU A 387 23.75 -13.56 20.12
N ASP A 388 24.02 -12.87 21.24
CA ASP A 388 24.02 -11.40 21.28
C ASP A 388 25.12 -10.82 20.37
N ILE A 389 26.30 -11.41 20.40
CA ILE A 389 27.43 -10.99 19.54
C ILE A 389 27.04 -11.16 18.06
N ASN A 390 26.53 -12.32 17.69
CA ASN A 390 26.06 -12.55 16.33
C ASN A 390 24.97 -11.55 15.91
N ASN A 391 24.01 -11.26 16.79
CA ASN A 391 22.98 -10.25 16.52
C ASN A 391 23.56 -8.87 16.28
N ILE A 392 24.52 -8.43 17.09
CA ILE A 392 25.20 -7.14 16.92
C ILE A 392 25.98 -7.11 15.59
N GLU A 393 26.70 -8.17 15.26
CA GLU A 393 27.42 -8.30 13.99
C GLU A 393 26.48 -8.21 12.78
N GLN A 394 25.25 -8.74 12.91
CA GLN A 394 24.19 -8.63 11.90
C GLN A 394 23.48 -7.25 11.89
N GLY A 395 23.87 -6.30 12.75
CA GLY A 395 23.29 -4.96 12.80
C GLY A 395 22.03 -4.83 13.66
N VAL A 396 21.71 -5.82 14.50
CA VAL A 396 20.63 -5.71 15.48
C VAL A 396 21.03 -4.76 16.59
N ALA A 397 20.45 -3.56 16.61
CA ALA A 397 20.79 -2.54 17.59
C ALA A 397 19.96 -2.60 18.90
N ASN A 398 18.85 -3.33 18.92
CA ASN A 398 17.96 -3.39 20.09
C ASN A 398 17.52 -4.83 20.37
N TYR A 399 17.94 -5.37 21.51
CA TYR A 399 17.63 -6.72 21.97
C TYR A 399 16.13 -6.95 22.15
N ASN A 400 15.38 -5.98 22.69
CA ASN A 400 13.95 -6.11 22.95
C ASN A 400 13.17 -6.21 21.62
N ASN A 401 13.56 -5.42 20.62
CA ASN A 401 12.95 -5.44 19.29
C ASN A 401 13.23 -6.75 18.55
N TRP A 402 14.44 -7.29 18.73
CA TRP A 402 14.81 -8.60 18.15
C TRP A 402 14.05 -9.74 18.83
N LYS A 403 13.99 -9.75 20.17
CA LYS A 403 13.32 -10.80 20.94
C LYS A 403 11.80 -10.80 20.79
N HIS A 404 11.21 -9.63 20.59
CA HIS A 404 9.78 -9.41 20.45
C HIS A 404 9.48 -8.65 19.16
N PRO A 405 9.70 -9.29 17.97
CA PRO A 405 9.41 -8.64 16.70
C PRO A 405 7.91 -8.33 16.56
N GLY A 406 7.58 -7.42 15.65
CA GLY A 406 6.21 -7.04 15.35
C GLY A 406 5.93 -5.55 15.54
N ILE A 407 4.66 -5.19 15.73
CA ILE A 407 4.22 -3.79 15.75
C ILE A 407 4.90 -2.96 16.85
N HIS A 408 5.19 -3.56 18.01
CA HIS A 408 5.87 -2.88 19.12
C HIS A 408 7.30 -2.50 18.72
N ALA A 409 8.08 -3.44 18.19
CA ALA A 409 9.43 -3.21 17.71
C ALA A 409 9.46 -2.12 16.63
N ARG A 410 8.50 -2.18 15.70
CA ARG A 410 8.40 -1.17 14.62
C ARG A 410 8.06 0.22 15.15
N LEU A 411 7.18 0.33 16.14
CA LEU A 411 6.85 1.60 16.78
C LEU A 411 8.04 2.15 17.58
N SER A 412 8.72 1.28 18.36
CA SER A 412 9.92 1.65 19.12
C SER A 412 11.00 2.24 18.21
N SER A 413 11.37 1.54 17.13
CA SER A 413 12.34 2.02 16.15
C SER A 413 11.91 3.36 15.52
N THR A 414 10.64 3.47 15.12
CA THR A 414 10.12 4.71 14.49
C THR A 414 10.17 5.90 15.47
N LEU A 415 9.84 5.69 16.75
CA LEU A 415 9.90 6.74 17.77
C LEU A 415 11.34 7.14 18.09
N PHE A 416 12.26 6.18 18.15
CA PHE A 416 13.69 6.44 18.33
C PHE A 416 14.25 7.29 17.16
N GLU A 417 14.00 6.88 15.90
CA GLU A 417 14.37 7.62 14.69
C GLU A 417 13.82 9.06 14.69
N TYR A 418 12.54 9.21 15.07
CA TYR A 418 11.93 10.54 15.20
C TYR A 418 12.56 11.37 16.34
N GLY A 419 12.92 10.74 17.46
CA GLY A 419 13.65 11.37 18.55
C GLY A 419 15.02 11.90 18.11
N LEU A 420 15.77 11.11 17.34
CA LEU A 420 17.04 11.53 16.73
C LEU A 420 16.84 12.73 15.78
N TYR A 421 15.82 12.69 14.94
CA TYR A 421 15.52 13.82 14.05
C TYR A 421 15.19 15.10 14.82
N ARG A 422 14.29 14.99 15.80
CA ARG A 422 13.89 16.14 16.64
C ARG A 422 15.06 16.75 17.41
N ARG A 423 15.97 15.93 17.90
CA ARG A 423 17.03 16.36 18.81
C ARG A 423 18.32 16.76 18.08
N PHE A 424 18.67 16.05 16.99
CA PHE A 424 19.94 16.22 16.29
C PHE A 424 19.77 16.70 14.84
N ASN A 425 18.56 16.97 14.41
CA ASN A 425 18.25 17.31 13.02
C ASN A 425 18.82 16.28 12.02
N ASN A 426 18.85 14.98 12.41
CA ASN A 426 19.35 13.90 11.57
C ASN A 426 18.19 13.01 11.08
N PRO A 427 17.71 13.20 9.85
CA PRO A 427 16.63 12.38 9.27
C PRO A 427 17.14 11.10 8.63
N ASN A 428 18.47 10.90 8.52
CA ASN A 428 19.06 9.81 7.78
C ASN A 428 18.85 8.47 8.51
N GLY A 429 18.42 7.44 7.78
CA GLY A 429 18.09 6.12 8.34
C GLY A 429 16.64 5.97 8.84
N GLY A 430 15.92 7.07 9.14
CA GLY A 430 14.55 7.02 9.64
C GLY A 430 13.49 7.25 8.56
N SER A 431 12.63 6.27 8.30
CA SER A 431 11.62 6.39 7.25
C SER A 431 10.58 7.50 7.50
N LEU A 432 10.23 7.78 8.76
CA LEU A 432 9.32 8.87 9.14
C LEU A 432 10.01 10.23 8.99
N SER A 433 11.23 10.35 9.50
CA SER A 433 12.02 11.58 9.48
C SER A 433 12.34 12.01 8.04
N GLN A 434 12.70 11.07 7.18
CA GLN A 434 12.88 11.32 5.74
C GLN A 434 11.60 11.86 5.09
N ARG A 435 10.43 11.25 5.37
CA ARG A 435 9.15 11.71 4.81
C ARG A 435 8.76 13.11 5.28
N LEU A 436 9.16 13.52 6.47
CA LEU A 436 8.96 14.90 6.93
C LEU A 436 9.79 15.88 6.09
N GLU A 437 11.05 15.54 5.79
CA GLU A 437 11.89 16.36 4.90
C GLU A 437 11.35 16.38 3.47
N TYR A 438 10.88 15.24 2.93
CA TYR A 438 10.22 15.20 1.61
C TYR A 438 8.97 16.07 1.57
N THR A 439 8.19 16.06 2.65
CA THR A 439 7.00 16.90 2.80
C THR A 439 7.37 18.38 2.84
N ARG A 440 8.42 18.75 3.58
CA ARG A 440 8.94 20.12 3.65
C ARG A 440 9.39 20.62 2.28
N ALA A 441 10.18 19.80 1.55
CA ALA A 441 10.60 20.12 0.19
C ALA A 441 9.40 20.24 -0.76
N SER A 442 8.43 19.33 -0.66
CA SER A 442 7.20 19.39 -1.50
C SER A 442 6.43 20.68 -1.31
N PHE A 443 6.23 21.12 -0.06
CA PHE A 443 5.54 22.40 0.20
C PHE A 443 6.32 23.60 -0.29
N HIS A 444 7.65 23.55 -0.24
CA HIS A 444 8.49 24.62 -0.80
C HIS A 444 8.31 24.73 -2.32
N ILE A 445 8.38 23.62 -3.06
CA ILE A 445 8.16 23.56 -4.51
C ILE A 445 6.74 24.05 -4.86
N ILE A 446 5.71 23.59 -4.14
CA ILE A 446 4.33 24.00 -4.35
C ILE A 446 4.17 25.51 -4.12
N GLY A 447 4.87 26.08 -3.12
CA GLY A 447 4.87 27.52 -2.86
C GLY A 447 5.48 28.35 -4.01
N GLN A 448 6.52 27.82 -4.69
CA GLN A 448 7.14 28.46 -5.86
C GLN A 448 6.30 28.30 -7.14
N HIS A 449 5.60 27.16 -7.29
CA HIS A 449 4.82 26.80 -8.48
C HIS A 449 3.35 26.43 -8.15
N PRO A 450 2.53 27.32 -7.54
CA PRO A 450 1.28 26.93 -6.89
C PRO A 450 0.19 26.48 -7.86
N TRP A 451 0.15 26.99 -9.11
CA TRP A 451 -0.99 26.76 -9.99
C TRP A 451 -0.82 25.59 -10.93
N PHE A 452 0.33 25.48 -11.60
CA PHE A 452 0.58 24.48 -12.66
C PHE A 452 1.70 23.50 -12.33
N GLY A 453 2.40 23.70 -11.20
CA GLY A 453 3.52 22.87 -10.80
C GLY A 453 4.74 22.97 -11.74
N VAL A 454 5.67 22.03 -11.59
CA VAL A 454 6.93 22.01 -12.35
C VAL A 454 6.86 21.24 -13.67
N GLY A 455 5.74 20.58 -13.97
CA GLY A 455 5.60 19.73 -15.15
C GLY A 455 5.90 18.25 -14.87
N THR A 456 5.67 17.41 -15.89
CA THR A 456 5.76 15.95 -15.75
C THR A 456 7.20 15.47 -15.58
N GLY A 457 8.16 16.11 -16.23
CA GLY A 457 9.56 15.67 -16.28
C GLY A 457 10.46 16.26 -15.21
N ASP A 458 10.17 17.46 -14.74
CA ASP A 458 11.13 18.24 -13.95
C ASP A 458 11.04 17.98 -12.44
N VAL A 459 10.14 17.08 -12.02
CA VAL A 459 9.95 16.71 -10.59
C VAL A 459 11.25 16.31 -9.89
N PRO A 460 12.09 15.40 -10.43
CA PRO A 460 13.34 15.02 -9.76
C PRO A 460 14.32 16.19 -9.60
N GLN A 461 14.45 17.01 -10.63
CA GLN A 461 15.33 18.18 -10.61
C GLN A 461 14.85 19.22 -9.60
N ALA A 462 13.53 19.49 -9.55
CA ALA A 462 12.94 20.41 -8.58
C ALA A 462 13.22 19.94 -7.13
N PHE A 463 13.08 18.67 -6.83
CA PHE A 463 13.43 18.12 -5.50
C PHE A 463 14.92 18.28 -5.19
N ALA A 464 15.82 17.94 -6.14
CA ALA A 464 17.27 18.05 -5.93
C ALA A 464 17.66 19.50 -5.59
N GLN A 465 17.21 20.47 -6.39
CA GLN A 465 17.46 21.89 -6.16
C GLN A 465 16.87 22.37 -4.82
N THR A 466 15.63 21.97 -4.52
CA THR A 466 14.97 22.39 -3.29
C THR A 466 15.68 21.88 -2.04
N TYR A 467 16.21 20.64 -2.03
CA TYR A 467 16.96 20.15 -0.86
C TYR A 467 18.19 21.00 -0.56
N ASP A 468 18.86 21.53 -1.58
CA ASP A 468 19.98 22.47 -1.40
C ASP A 468 19.49 23.85 -0.93
N GLU A 469 18.42 24.39 -1.53
CA GLU A 469 17.84 25.70 -1.16
C GLU A 469 17.37 25.75 0.31
N ILE A 470 16.67 24.70 0.77
CA ILE A 470 16.18 24.63 2.16
C ILE A 470 17.23 24.12 3.15
N HIS A 471 18.48 23.89 2.69
CA HIS A 471 19.56 23.30 3.49
C HIS A 471 19.09 22.04 4.24
N SER A 472 18.48 21.10 3.51
CA SER A 472 17.99 19.86 4.11
C SER A 472 19.16 19.04 4.66
N PRO A 473 19.03 18.48 5.89
CA PRO A 473 20.05 17.62 6.48
C PRO A 473 20.07 16.20 5.88
N LEU A 474 19.26 15.91 4.86
CA LEU A 474 19.29 14.64 4.14
C LEU A 474 20.57 14.51 3.31
N LYS A 475 21.27 13.39 3.49
CA LYS A 475 22.34 12.96 2.58
C LYS A 475 21.77 12.73 1.17
N GLU A 476 22.60 12.90 0.14
CA GLU A 476 22.17 12.75 -1.27
C GLU A 476 21.50 11.41 -1.56
N GLU A 477 22.00 10.33 -1.00
CA GLU A 477 21.47 8.97 -1.14
C GLU A 477 20.04 8.79 -0.62
N PHE A 478 19.58 9.68 0.29
CA PHE A 478 18.24 9.69 0.87
C PHE A 478 17.32 10.79 0.32
N ARG A 479 17.76 11.54 -0.69
CA ARG A 479 16.98 12.62 -1.32
C ARG A 479 16.03 12.06 -2.37
N PHE A 480 14.83 11.68 -1.94
CA PHE A 480 13.80 11.13 -2.82
C PHE A 480 12.66 12.13 -3.05
N ARG A 481 11.67 11.72 -3.86
CA ARG A 481 10.44 12.47 -4.13
C ARG A 481 9.51 12.44 -2.91
N ALA A 482 8.31 13.06 -3.05
CA ALA A 482 7.34 13.29 -1.96
C ALA A 482 6.96 12.06 -1.12
N HIS A 483 7.02 10.83 -1.64
CA HIS A 483 6.44 9.63 -1.03
C HIS A 483 5.01 9.84 -0.50
N ASN A 484 4.26 10.68 -1.21
CA ASN A 484 2.87 11.01 -0.97
C ASN A 484 2.26 11.40 -2.30
N GLN A 485 1.24 10.66 -2.76
CA GLN A 485 0.67 10.86 -4.09
C GLN A 485 0.02 12.23 -4.26
N TYR A 486 -0.61 12.76 -3.21
CA TYR A 486 -1.26 14.07 -3.28
C TYR A 486 -0.22 15.18 -3.46
N LEU A 487 0.88 15.11 -2.72
CA LEU A 487 1.99 16.04 -2.87
C LEU A 487 2.70 15.85 -4.23
N ALA A 488 2.88 14.60 -4.69
CA ALA A 488 3.48 14.34 -5.98
C ALA A 488 2.69 15.00 -7.13
N ILE A 489 1.36 14.92 -7.10
CA ILE A 489 0.50 15.60 -8.08
C ILE A 489 0.55 17.12 -7.91
N ALA A 490 0.55 17.63 -6.67
CA ALA A 490 0.62 19.07 -6.42
C ALA A 490 1.97 19.67 -6.84
N VAL A 491 3.08 18.95 -6.67
CA VAL A 491 4.39 19.37 -7.17
C VAL A 491 4.42 19.38 -8.70
N ALA A 492 3.94 18.32 -9.34
CA ALA A 492 3.98 18.20 -10.79
C ALA A 492 3.02 19.16 -11.52
N PHE A 493 1.80 19.37 -10.99
CA PHE A 493 0.70 20.06 -11.68
C PHE A 493 0.04 21.17 -10.86
N GLY A 494 0.61 21.56 -9.74
CA GLY A 494 0.09 22.59 -8.85
C GLY A 494 -1.24 22.21 -8.18
N LEU A 495 -1.85 23.20 -7.54
CA LEU A 495 -3.14 23.03 -6.86
C LEU A 495 -4.30 22.75 -7.82
N LEU A 496 -4.21 23.25 -9.07
CA LEU A 496 -5.21 22.94 -10.10
C LEU A 496 -5.16 21.45 -10.49
N GLY A 497 -3.96 20.90 -10.68
CA GLY A 497 -3.79 19.48 -10.95
C GLY A 497 -4.25 18.60 -9.79
N LEU A 498 -3.95 19.00 -8.55
CA LEU A 498 -4.43 18.29 -7.35
C LEU A 498 -5.96 18.33 -7.25
N ALA A 499 -6.59 19.49 -7.46
CA ALA A 499 -8.04 19.62 -7.45
C ALA A 499 -8.70 18.75 -8.53
N PHE A 500 -8.13 18.72 -9.73
CA PHE A 500 -8.60 17.85 -10.81
C PHE A 500 -8.42 16.37 -10.45
N PHE A 501 -7.28 15.97 -9.90
CA PHE A 501 -7.05 14.60 -9.45
C PHE A 501 -8.08 14.16 -8.41
N LEU A 502 -8.33 14.98 -7.39
CA LEU A 502 -9.36 14.68 -6.38
C LEU A 502 -10.76 14.59 -7.01
N PHE A 503 -11.08 15.50 -7.94
CA PHE A 503 -12.33 15.44 -8.69
C PHE A 503 -12.48 14.12 -9.44
N VAL A 504 -11.43 13.66 -10.15
CA VAL A 504 -11.43 12.36 -10.86
C VAL A 504 -11.63 11.19 -9.92
N LEU A 505 -11.00 11.20 -8.75
CA LEU A 505 -11.13 10.11 -7.75
C LEU A 505 -12.56 10.00 -7.19
N PHE A 506 -13.20 11.14 -6.91
CA PHE A 506 -14.53 11.15 -6.26
C PHE A 506 -15.69 11.21 -7.23
N TYR A 507 -15.50 11.68 -8.46
CA TYR A 507 -16.57 11.81 -9.44
C TYR A 507 -17.39 10.53 -9.66
N PRO A 508 -16.78 9.33 -9.83
CA PRO A 508 -17.55 8.10 -10.03
C PRO A 508 -18.48 7.81 -8.86
N TRP A 509 -18.08 8.14 -7.64
CA TRP A 509 -18.90 7.96 -6.45
C TRP A 509 -20.16 8.86 -6.47
N PHE A 510 -20.00 10.12 -6.80
CA PHE A 510 -21.10 11.09 -6.81
C PHE A 510 -21.95 11.04 -8.07
N SER A 511 -21.41 10.57 -9.19
CA SER A 511 -22.10 10.58 -10.49
C SER A 511 -23.26 9.59 -10.60
N SER A 512 -23.28 8.50 -9.85
CA SER A 512 -24.33 7.50 -9.90
C SER A 512 -24.40 6.63 -8.65
N LYS A 513 -25.62 6.48 -8.08
CA LYS A 513 -25.88 5.52 -6.99
C LYS A 513 -25.54 4.06 -7.36
N ARG A 514 -25.48 3.75 -8.66
CA ARG A 514 -25.07 2.45 -9.21
C ARG A 514 -23.60 2.13 -8.89
N ASN A 515 -22.76 3.15 -8.71
CA ASN A 515 -21.34 3.01 -8.40
C ASN A 515 -21.09 2.76 -6.90
N HIS A 516 -22.12 2.91 -6.06
CA HIS A 516 -22.04 2.67 -4.62
C HIS A 516 -22.02 1.16 -4.31
N THR A 517 -21.10 0.42 -4.92
CA THR A 517 -20.89 -0.98 -4.58
C THR A 517 -19.89 -1.12 -3.44
N TYR A 518 -20.08 -2.12 -2.59
CA TYR A 518 -19.16 -2.39 -1.48
C TYR A 518 -17.70 -2.52 -1.93
N LEU A 519 -17.44 -3.34 -2.96
CA LEU A 519 -16.08 -3.57 -3.43
C LEU A 519 -15.42 -2.29 -3.96
N TYR A 520 -16.19 -1.42 -4.65
CA TYR A 520 -15.66 -0.14 -5.11
C TYR A 520 -15.36 0.80 -3.94
N ALA A 521 -16.26 0.90 -2.97
CA ALA A 521 -16.07 1.72 -1.77
C ALA A 521 -14.80 1.31 -1.01
N VAL A 522 -14.65 0.01 -0.75
CA VAL A 522 -13.47 -0.54 -0.07
C VAL A 522 -12.20 -0.31 -0.89
N PHE A 523 -12.23 -0.62 -2.18
CA PHE A 523 -11.06 -0.41 -3.05
C PHE A 523 -10.64 1.07 -3.09
N LEU A 524 -11.60 1.98 -3.26
CA LEU A 524 -11.33 3.41 -3.22
C LEU A 524 -10.72 3.84 -1.88
N THR A 525 -11.23 3.33 -0.75
CA THR A 525 -10.67 3.60 0.58
C THR A 525 -9.22 3.11 0.70
N ILE A 526 -8.94 1.89 0.23
CA ILE A 526 -7.58 1.33 0.20
C ILE A 526 -6.64 2.25 -0.58
N MET A 527 -7.05 2.68 -1.78
CA MET A 527 -6.24 3.54 -2.63
C MET A 527 -6.02 4.92 -2.02
N LEU A 528 -7.09 5.58 -1.53
CA LEU A 528 -6.98 6.89 -0.88
C LEU A 528 -6.01 6.87 0.30
N LEU A 529 -6.11 5.87 1.17
CA LEU A 529 -5.24 5.76 2.33
C LEU A 529 -3.79 5.38 1.96
N SER A 530 -3.60 4.53 0.96
CA SER A 530 -2.26 4.16 0.49
C SER A 530 -1.49 5.33 -0.10
N MET A 531 -2.18 6.31 -0.65
CA MET A 531 -1.63 7.51 -1.28
C MET A 531 -1.07 8.54 -0.29
N PHE A 532 -1.34 8.41 1.03
CA PHE A 532 -0.74 9.28 2.05
C PHE A 532 0.71 8.92 2.36
N PRO A 533 1.07 7.66 2.69
CA PRO A 533 2.44 7.28 2.97
C PRO A 533 3.27 6.95 1.73
N GLU A 534 2.66 6.87 0.54
CA GLU A 534 3.33 6.43 -0.68
C GLU A 534 2.82 7.18 -1.92
N ASP A 535 3.70 7.38 -2.88
CA ASP A 535 3.39 7.85 -4.23
C ASP A 535 2.94 6.66 -5.11
N THR A 536 1.78 6.11 -4.77
CA THR A 536 1.28 4.82 -5.27
C THR A 536 1.22 4.76 -6.81
N LEU A 537 0.81 5.84 -7.48
CA LEU A 537 0.66 5.90 -8.94
C LEU A 537 1.99 6.13 -9.69
N GLU A 538 3.07 6.44 -8.97
CA GLU A 538 4.40 6.66 -9.56
C GLU A 538 5.15 5.35 -9.86
N THR A 539 4.48 4.21 -9.72
CA THR A 539 5.02 2.90 -10.06
C THR A 539 4.03 2.11 -10.91
N GLN A 540 4.56 1.27 -11.79
CA GLN A 540 3.74 0.46 -12.68
C GLN A 540 2.74 -0.42 -11.92
N ALA A 541 3.17 -1.06 -10.83
CA ALA A 541 2.30 -1.92 -10.03
C ALA A 541 1.14 -1.15 -9.40
N GLY A 542 1.40 0.03 -8.82
CA GLY A 542 0.37 0.86 -8.20
C GLY A 542 -0.57 1.48 -9.24
N ALA A 543 -0.03 2.03 -10.33
CA ALA A 543 -0.82 2.58 -11.43
C ALA A 543 -1.73 1.53 -12.07
N THR A 544 -1.21 0.29 -12.28
CA THR A 544 -2.00 -0.81 -12.84
C THR A 544 -3.07 -1.29 -11.86
N LEU A 545 -2.74 -1.45 -10.58
CA LEU A 545 -3.70 -1.83 -9.53
C LEU A 545 -4.87 -0.85 -9.48
N PHE A 546 -4.57 0.44 -9.44
CA PHE A 546 -5.58 1.51 -9.45
C PHE A 546 -6.42 1.46 -10.71
N ALA A 547 -5.78 1.58 -11.88
CA ALA A 547 -6.48 1.68 -13.16
C ALA A 547 -7.33 0.44 -13.47
N PHE A 548 -6.80 -0.76 -13.17
CA PHE A 548 -7.52 -2.00 -13.40
C PHE A 548 -8.74 -2.10 -12.51
N PHE A 549 -8.61 -2.01 -11.19
CA PHE A 549 -9.75 -2.25 -10.31
C PHE A 549 -10.78 -1.12 -10.34
N VAL A 550 -10.38 0.15 -10.49
CA VAL A 550 -11.34 1.22 -10.71
C VAL A 550 -12.17 0.95 -11.97
N SER A 551 -11.49 0.63 -13.07
CA SER A 551 -12.17 0.35 -14.34
C SER A 551 -12.98 -0.95 -14.30
N PHE A 552 -12.44 -2.01 -13.73
CA PHE A 552 -13.09 -3.32 -13.64
C PHE A 552 -14.36 -3.29 -12.79
N LEU A 553 -14.30 -2.64 -11.64
CA LEU A 553 -15.45 -2.55 -10.73
C LEU A 553 -16.55 -1.62 -11.25
N LEU A 554 -16.19 -0.56 -11.99
CA LEU A 554 -17.15 0.40 -12.54
C LEU A 554 -17.74 -0.02 -13.88
N PHE A 555 -16.95 -0.62 -14.78
CA PHE A 555 -17.31 -0.77 -16.19
C PHE A 555 -17.44 -2.22 -16.66
N ALA A 556 -16.69 -3.17 -16.08
CA ALA A 556 -16.61 -4.51 -16.61
C ALA A 556 -17.85 -5.38 -16.32
N ARG A 557 -18.79 -4.96 -15.49
CA ARG A 557 -19.93 -5.76 -15.08
C ARG A 557 -21.21 -5.39 -15.82
N LYS A 558 -21.90 -6.39 -16.39
CA LYS A 558 -23.25 -6.23 -16.94
C LYS A 558 -24.23 -5.89 -15.84
N THR A 559 -24.96 -4.78 -15.98
CA THR A 559 -26.01 -4.39 -15.05
C THR A 559 -27.27 -5.16 -15.38
N LEU A 560 -27.89 -5.76 -14.39
CA LEU A 560 -29.26 -6.21 -14.50
C LEU A 560 -30.13 -4.94 -14.67
N SER A 561 -30.76 -4.79 -15.83
CA SER A 561 -31.78 -3.76 -16.04
C SER A 561 -32.94 -4.05 -15.09
N LEU A 562 -33.35 -3.06 -14.29
CA LEU A 562 -34.52 -3.10 -13.43
C LEU A 562 -35.84 -2.98 -14.25
N HIS A 563 -35.84 -3.46 -15.51
CA HIS A 563 -37.00 -3.52 -16.36
C HIS A 563 -37.17 -4.97 -16.86
N GLN A 564 -37.73 -5.80 -16.05
CA GLN A 564 -38.66 -6.88 -16.36
C GLN A 564 -39.51 -7.23 -15.12
#